data_eef56adfa322e661049fbee12722e868
#
_entry.id   eef56adfa322e661049fbee12722e868
#
_cell.length_a   1.000
_cell.length_b   1.000
_cell.length_c   1.000
_cell.angle_alpha   90.00
_cell.angle_beta   90.00
_cell.angle_gamma   90.00
#
_symmetry.space_group_name_H-M   'P 1'
#
loop_
_entity.id
_entity.type
_entity.pdbx_description
1 polymer ?
#
loop_
_entity_poly.entity_id
_entity_poly.type
_entity_poly.pdbx_seq_one_letter_code
_entity_poly.pdbx_strand_id
1 'polypeptide(L)'
;MWSSRPAGSPTWNWHGSRRAGLRCCVVLPSMRVLVFDKRGTGLSDRVAGAPTLEERSDDIRAVMDAAGSDPAAVFGVSEGASMSVVFAASYPERVSALVLYGGYARWLWAPDYLFGATGREARKEIEEDFEAFVTPGGLEELVRGGFPSADEEQIRATARVFRYGSSPQTFEALDRMNLAIDVRDVLPVVSGPHAGGESAR
;
A
#
# COMPACT_ATOMS: atom_id res chain seq x y z
N MET A 1 13.37 3.99 9.15
CA MET A 1 14.56 3.14 9.41
C MET A 1 14.38 1.86 8.61
N TRP A 2 15.30 1.60 7.69
CA TRP A 2 15.34 0.43 6.83
C TRP A 2 15.77 -0.78 7.63
N SER A 3 15.03 -1.87 7.56
CA SER A 3 15.53 -3.13 8.08
C SER A 3 15.48 -4.18 6.99
N SER A 4 16.65 -4.52 6.45
CA SER A 4 16.84 -5.70 5.62
C SER A 4 17.35 -6.83 6.49
N ARG A 5 16.77 -8.04 6.37
CA ARG A 5 17.30 -9.25 7.02
C ARG A 5 17.60 -10.31 5.98
N PRO A 6 18.70 -11.08 6.16
CA PRO A 6 18.99 -12.21 5.29
C PRO A 6 17.94 -13.32 5.47
N ALA A 7 17.73 -14.10 4.42
CA ALA A 7 16.91 -15.30 4.45
C ALA A 7 17.34 -16.22 5.61
N GLY A 8 16.39 -16.65 6.43
CA GLY A 8 16.64 -17.56 7.57
C GLY A 8 16.40 -16.97 8.97
N SER A 9 16.08 -15.71 9.12
CA SER A 9 15.71 -15.12 10.41
C SER A 9 14.22 -15.30 10.71
N PRO A 10 13.80 -16.08 11.72
CA PRO A 10 12.40 -16.43 11.90
C PRO A 10 11.53 -15.38 12.60
N THR A 11 12.00 -14.18 12.88
CA THR A 11 11.24 -13.25 13.70
C THR A 11 11.23 -11.84 13.16
N TRP A 12 10.25 -11.55 12.30
CA TRP A 12 9.73 -10.21 12.16
C TRP A 12 8.53 -10.05 13.08
N ASN A 13 8.76 -9.47 14.24
CA ASN A 13 7.68 -8.94 15.07
C ASN A 13 7.36 -7.53 14.58
N TRP A 14 6.43 -7.41 13.67
CA TRP A 14 5.72 -6.18 13.47
C TRP A 14 4.78 -6.03 14.67
N HIS A 15 5.21 -5.24 15.68
CA HIS A 15 4.44 -4.90 16.89
C HIS A 15 3.66 -6.06 17.54
N GLY A 16 4.26 -7.23 17.63
CA GLY A 16 3.77 -8.28 18.50
C GLY A 16 2.60 -9.12 18.00
N SER A 17 2.03 -8.89 16.81
CA SER A 17 0.97 -9.74 16.29
C SER A 17 1.47 -10.64 15.17
N ARG A 18 1.62 -11.92 15.47
CA ARG A 18 2.01 -12.97 14.51
C ARG A 18 0.93 -13.29 13.46
N ARG A 19 -0.22 -12.58 13.44
CA ARG A 19 -1.40 -13.03 12.69
C ARG A 19 -2.03 -12.01 11.75
N ALA A 20 -1.82 -10.72 11.94
CA ALA A 20 -2.44 -9.69 11.12
C ALA A 20 -1.53 -9.25 9.96
N GLY A 21 -1.98 -9.36 8.77
CA GLY A 21 -1.43 -8.71 7.57
C GLY A 21 -0.22 -9.35 6.91
N LEU A 22 0.50 -10.29 7.54
CA LEU A 22 1.78 -10.80 7.06
C LEU A 22 1.81 -12.31 6.76
N ARG A 23 0.68 -12.94 6.53
CA ARG A 23 0.70 -14.32 6.02
C ARG A 23 1.45 -14.44 4.69
N CYS A 24 1.48 -13.39 3.87
CA CYS A 24 2.30 -13.34 2.66
C CYS A 24 3.80 -13.48 2.94
N CYS A 25 4.32 -12.84 4.00
CA CYS A 25 5.75 -12.90 4.31
C CYS A 25 6.18 -14.23 4.94
N VAL A 26 5.25 -14.99 5.55
CA VAL A 26 5.54 -16.31 6.14
C VAL A 26 5.67 -17.41 5.06
N VAL A 27 5.13 -17.19 3.87
CA VAL A 27 5.17 -18.18 2.77
C VAL A 27 6.53 -18.20 2.06
N LEU A 28 7.44 -17.25 2.35
CA LEU A 28 8.70 -17.09 1.64
C LEU A 28 9.93 -17.16 2.57
N PRO A 29 10.12 -18.25 3.34
CA PRO A 29 11.22 -18.33 4.32
C PRO A 29 12.62 -18.32 3.69
N SER A 30 12.72 -18.51 2.36
CA SER A 30 13.97 -18.48 1.60
C SER A 30 14.21 -17.15 0.86
N MET A 31 13.30 -16.18 0.95
CA MET A 31 13.41 -14.91 0.24
C MET A 31 13.82 -13.78 1.19
N ARG A 32 14.63 -12.86 0.66
CA ARG A 32 14.88 -11.57 1.29
C ARG A 32 13.69 -10.65 1.01
N VAL A 33 12.99 -10.20 2.05
CA VAL A 33 11.85 -9.30 1.94
C VAL A 33 12.27 -7.90 2.36
N LEU A 34 12.01 -6.91 1.50
CA LEU A 34 12.18 -5.49 1.79
C LEU A 34 10.81 -4.87 2.02
N VAL A 35 10.62 -4.30 3.20
CA VAL A 35 9.41 -3.56 3.57
C VAL A 35 9.84 -2.19 4.05
N PHE A 36 9.14 -1.15 3.60
CA PHE A 36 9.45 0.22 4.00
C PHE A 36 8.20 1.03 4.27
N ASP A 37 8.33 1.99 5.16
CA ASP A 37 7.31 3.01 5.35
C ASP A 37 7.43 4.03 4.22
N LYS A 38 6.34 4.31 3.52
CA LYS A 38 6.32 5.33 2.46
C LYS A 38 6.64 6.70 3.06
N ARG A 39 7.23 7.59 2.26
CA ARG A 39 7.52 8.98 2.71
C ARG A 39 6.28 9.62 3.34
N GLY A 40 6.46 10.31 4.44
CA GLY A 40 5.38 10.91 5.23
C GLY A 40 4.68 9.97 6.20
N THR A 41 4.94 8.66 6.15
CA THR A 41 4.30 7.67 7.03
C THR A 41 5.30 6.93 7.91
N GLY A 42 4.81 6.30 8.97
CA GLY A 42 5.59 5.46 9.86
C GLY A 42 6.82 6.17 10.42
N LEU A 43 7.98 5.55 10.24
CA LEU A 43 9.28 6.06 10.67
C LEU A 43 10.03 6.82 9.56
N SER A 44 9.46 6.91 8.35
CA SER A 44 10.04 7.72 7.29
C SER A 44 9.88 9.22 7.55
N ASP A 45 10.73 10.02 6.93
CA ASP A 45 10.73 11.47 7.08
C ASP A 45 9.38 12.07 6.72
N ARG A 46 8.95 13.04 7.52
CA ARG A 46 7.73 13.81 7.26
C ARG A 46 7.96 14.75 6.10
N VAL A 47 7.02 14.77 5.17
CA VAL A 47 7.03 15.64 3.99
C VAL A 47 5.88 16.61 4.03
N ALA A 48 6.05 17.78 3.41
CA ALA A 48 4.95 18.74 3.28
C ALA A 48 4.01 18.28 2.16
N GLY A 49 2.74 18.12 2.48
CA GLY A 49 1.72 17.66 1.55
C GLY A 49 1.77 16.16 1.27
N ALA A 50 1.03 15.72 0.27
CA ALA A 50 1.06 14.35 -0.22
C ALA A 50 2.02 14.24 -1.41
N PRO A 51 2.96 13.29 -1.41
CA PRO A 51 3.86 13.06 -2.53
C PRO A 51 3.08 12.51 -3.74
N THR A 52 3.53 12.86 -4.94
CA THR A 52 2.92 12.31 -6.16
C THR A 52 3.14 10.81 -6.28
N LEU A 53 2.38 10.15 -7.16
CA LEU A 53 2.52 8.72 -7.40
C LEU A 53 3.90 8.39 -7.97
N GLU A 54 4.45 9.27 -8.83
CA GLU A 54 5.77 9.15 -9.43
C GLU A 54 6.88 9.27 -8.38
N GLU A 55 6.80 10.25 -7.48
CA GLU A 55 7.76 10.40 -6.38
C GLU A 55 7.77 9.17 -5.45
N ARG A 56 6.59 8.60 -5.19
CA ARG A 56 6.45 7.38 -4.38
C ARG A 56 6.95 6.15 -5.11
N SER A 57 6.77 6.10 -6.43
CA SER A 57 7.34 5.06 -7.29
C SER A 57 8.87 5.11 -7.27
N ASP A 58 9.47 6.30 -7.31
CA ASP A 58 10.92 6.48 -7.22
C ASP A 58 11.50 6.07 -5.86
N ASP A 59 10.69 6.11 -4.79
CA ASP A 59 11.07 5.55 -3.49
C ASP A 59 11.33 4.04 -3.54
N ILE A 60 10.59 3.28 -4.37
CA ILE A 60 10.86 1.85 -4.56
C ILE A 60 12.28 1.68 -5.11
N ARG A 61 12.63 2.47 -6.12
CA ARG A 61 13.98 2.44 -6.70
C ARG A 61 15.05 2.73 -5.66
N ALA A 62 14.90 3.84 -4.92
CA ALA A 62 15.85 4.25 -3.89
C ALA A 62 16.05 3.17 -2.81
N VAL A 63 14.96 2.48 -2.45
CA VAL A 63 14.97 1.36 -1.51
C VAL A 63 15.73 0.17 -2.06
N MET A 64 15.47 -0.21 -3.28
CA MET A 64 16.15 -1.32 -3.93
C MET A 64 17.64 -1.03 -4.06
N ASP A 65 18.02 0.21 -4.43
CA ASP A 65 19.41 0.65 -4.54
C ASP A 65 20.13 0.56 -3.19
N ALA A 66 19.52 1.11 -2.14
CA ALA A 66 20.09 1.08 -0.79
C ALA A 66 20.23 -0.34 -0.23
N ALA A 67 19.36 -1.25 -0.68
CA ALA A 67 19.39 -2.65 -0.27
C ALA A 67 20.30 -3.53 -1.15
N GLY A 68 20.82 -3.01 -2.27
CA GLY A 68 21.53 -3.82 -3.27
C GLY A 68 20.66 -4.96 -3.81
N SER A 69 19.39 -4.68 -4.09
CA SER A 69 18.42 -5.66 -4.58
C SER A 69 18.00 -5.30 -6.00
N ASP A 70 18.49 -6.07 -6.98
CA ASP A 70 18.26 -5.81 -8.40
C ASP A 70 18.49 -7.07 -9.25
N PRO A 71 17.49 -7.53 -10.05
CA PRO A 71 16.09 -7.14 -9.99
C PRO A 71 15.33 -7.73 -8.79
N ALA A 72 14.12 -7.26 -8.53
CA ALA A 72 13.27 -7.75 -7.46
C ALA A 72 11.84 -8.08 -7.91
N ALA A 73 11.18 -9.01 -7.22
CA ALA A 73 9.74 -9.12 -7.28
C ALA A 73 9.11 -8.00 -6.46
N VAL A 74 8.16 -7.28 -7.05
CA VAL A 74 7.45 -6.17 -6.41
C VAL A 74 6.04 -6.59 -6.06
N PHE A 75 5.67 -6.40 -4.78
CA PHE A 75 4.34 -6.69 -4.26
C PHE A 75 3.66 -5.40 -3.83
N GLY A 76 2.64 -4.98 -4.56
CA GLY A 76 1.85 -3.78 -4.28
C GLY A 76 0.48 -4.11 -3.72
N VAL A 77 0.08 -3.41 -2.65
CA VAL A 77 -1.23 -3.56 -1.99
C VAL A 77 -1.97 -2.23 -2.03
N SER A 78 -3.28 -2.26 -2.36
CA SER A 78 -4.13 -1.06 -2.42
C SER A 78 -3.53 -0.01 -3.36
N GLU A 79 -3.36 1.24 -2.93
CA GLU A 79 -2.69 2.30 -3.70
C GLU A 79 -1.20 1.99 -3.99
N GLY A 80 -0.59 1.11 -3.20
CA GLY A 80 0.74 0.57 -3.48
C GLY A 80 0.79 -0.28 -4.76
N ALA A 81 -0.33 -0.84 -5.19
CA ALA A 81 -0.43 -1.52 -6.48
C ALA A 81 -0.26 -0.53 -7.63
N SER A 82 -0.96 0.62 -7.58
CA SER A 82 -0.82 1.68 -8.60
C SER A 82 0.60 2.25 -8.61
N MET A 83 1.22 2.46 -7.45
CA MET A 83 2.62 2.87 -7.32
C MET A 83 3.56 1.83 -7.97
N SER A 84 3.31 0.55 -7.75
CA SER A 84 4.12 -0.54 -8.32
C SER A 84 3.95 -0.67 -9.84
N VAL A 85 2.77 -0.36 -10.38
CA VAL A 85 2.51 -0.27 -11.82
C VAL A 85 3.36 0.83 -12.46
N VAL A 86 3.37 2.03 -11.87
CA VAL A 86 4.21 3.14 -12.34
C VAL A 86 5.69 2.77 -12.27
N PHE A 87 6.12 2.13 -11.19
CA PHE A 87 7.50 1.65 -11.04
C PHE A 87 7.88 0.63 -12.13
N ALA A 88 7.03 -0.38 -12.36
CA ALA A 88 7.30 -1.42 -13.36
C ALA A 88 7.31 -0.88 -14.80
N ALA A 89 6.51 0.15 -15.09
CA ALA A 89 6.53 0.82 -16.38
C ALA A 89 7.78 1.70 -16.56
N SER A 90 8.25 2.35 -15.49
CA SER A 90 9.42 3.25 -15.53
C SER A 90 10.75 2.51 -15.49
N TYR A 91 10.80 1.35 -14.83
CA TYR A 91 12.02 0.55 -14.59
C TYR A 91 11.78 -0.94 -14.85
N PRO A 92 11.37 -1.34 -16.07
CA PRO A 92 10.97 -2.72 -16.35
C PRO A 92 12.09 -3.72 -16.10
N GLU A 93 13.34 -3.34 -16.30
CA GLU A 93 14.52 -4.18 -16.07
C GLU A 93 14.76 -4.47 -14.57
N ARG A 94 14.20 -3.64 -13.69
CA ARG A 94 14.32 -3.76 -12.24
C ARG A 94 13.27 -4.70 -11.63
N VAL A 95 12.26 -5.11 -12.41
CA VAL A 95 11.12 -5.89 -11.92
C VAL A 95 11.16 -7.30 -12.48
N SER A 96 11.50 -8.27 -11.63
CA SER A 96 11.49 -9.69 -12.02
C SER A 96 10.09 -10.31 -12.01
N ALA A 97 9.18 -9.78 -11.20
CA ALA A 97 7.76 -10.13 -11.14
C ALA A 97 6.97 -8.99 -10.49
N LEU A 98 5.71 -8.83 -10.89
CA LEU A 98 4.79 -7.85 -10.31
C LEU A 98 3.56 -8.57 -9.78
N VAL A 99 3.27 -8.40 -8.49
CA VAL A 99 2.08 -8.94 -7.83
C VAL A 99 1.26 -7.77 -7.27
N LEU A 100 0.01 -7.68 -7.70
CA LEU A 100 -0.92 -6.61 -7.31
C LEU A 100 -2.08 -7.20 -6.53
N TYR A 101 -2.33 -6.69 -5.32
CA TYR A 101 -3.39 -7.16 -4.46
C TYR A 101 -4.31 -6.00 -4.04
N GLY A 102 -5.61 -6.12 -4.32
CA GLY A 102 -6.61 -5.12 -3.94
C GLY A 102 -6.33 -3.74 -4.53
N GLY A 103 -5.65 -3.69 -5.68
CA GLY A 103 -5.31 -2.46 -6.37
C GLY A 103 -6.43 -1.99 -7.30
N TYR A 104 -6.32 -0.76 -7.74
CA TYR A 104 -7.25 -0.14 -8.70
C TYR A 104 -6.45 0.65 -9.75
N ALA A 105 -7.00 0.68 -10.97
CA ALA A 105 -6.40 1.47 -12.06
C ALA A 105 -6.75 2.96 -11.93
N ARG A 106 -7.93 3.25 -11.40
CA ARG A 106 -8.44 4.59 -11.12
C ARG A 106 -9.40 4.52 -9.94
N TRP A 107 -9.34 5.53 -9.04
CA TRP A 107 -10.27 5.60 -7.91
C TRP A 107 -11.62 6.20 -8.32
N LEU A 108 -11.60 7.33 -9.01
CA LEU A 108 -12.82 8.04 -9.36
C LEU A 108 -13.51 7.47 -10.60
N TRP A 109 -14.83 7.53 -10.58
CA TRP A 109 -15.66 7.23 -11.73
C TRP A 109 -15.28 8.11 -12.95
N ALA A 110 -15.37 7.52 -14.13
CA ALA A 110 -15.29 8.23 -15.41
C ALA A 110 -16.23 7.53 -16.42
N PRO A 111 -16.60 8.22 -17.52
CA PRO A 111 -17.47 7.62 -18.55
C PRO A 111 -16.94 6.32 -19.15
N ASP A 112 -15.63 6.18 -19.18
CA ASP A 112 -14.88 5.01 -19.65
C ASP A 112 -14.36 4.12 -18.49
N TYR A 113 -14.77 4.41 -17.23
CA TYR A 113 -14.41 3.63 -16.04
C TYR A 113 -15.55 3.67 -15.01
N LEU A 114 -16.48 2.73 -15.17
CA LEU A 114 -17.75 2.72 -14.43
C LEU A 114 -17.64 2.17 -13.00
N PHE A 115 -16.49 1.58 -12.63
CA PHE A 115 -16.27 0.94 -11.32
C PHE A 115 -15.77 1.90 -10.26
N GLY A 116 -15.40 3.12 -10.63
CA GLY A 116 -14.89 4.13 -9.70
C GLY A 116 -15.98 4.78 -8.85
N ALA A 117 -15.60 5.29 -7.68
CA ALA A 117 -16.48 6.05 -6.81
C ALA A 117 -16.83 7.42 -7.44
N THR A 118 -18.07 7.87 -7.28
CA THR A 118 -18.42 9.25 -7.66
C THR A 118 -17.67 10.24 -6.77
N GLY A 119 -17.46 11.45 -7.25
CA GLY A 119 -16.79 12.48 -6.45
C GLY A 119 -17.54 12.86 -5.15
N ARG A 120 -18.82 12.53 -5.01
CA ARG A 120 -19.59 12.67 -3.77
C ARG A 120 -19.25 11.55 -2.79
N GLU A 121 -19.28 10.31 -3.27
CA GLU A 121 -18.95 9.12 -2.47
C GLU A 121 -17.52 9.22 -1.95
N ALA A 122 -16.57 9.55 -2.81
CA ALA A 122 -15.18 9.70 -2.44
C ALA A 122 -14.93 10.79 -1.38
N ARG A 123 -15.62 11.93 -1.47
CA ARG A 123 -15.52 12.97 -0.42
C ARG A 123 -16.10 12.49 0.90
N LYS A 124 -17.25 11.81 0.85
CA LYS A 124 -17.90 11.25 2.04
C LYS A 124 -16.99 10.23 2.73
N GLU A 125 -16.36 9.34 1.95
CA GLU A 125 -15.40 8.35 2.45
C GLU A 125 -14.23 9.02 3.18
N ILE A 126 -13.60 10.05 2.60
CA ILE A 126 -12.52 10.81 3.24
C ILE A 126 -12.98 11.45 4.55
N GLU A 127 -14.19 12.03 4.59
CA GLU A 127 -14.74 12.64 5.80
C GLU A 127 -14.98 11.58 6.89
N GLU A 128 -15.53 10.42 6.51
CA GLU A 128 -15.76 9.29 7.42
C GLU A 128 -14.44 8.70 7.96
N ASP A 129 -13.43 8.57 7.12
CA ASP A 129 -12.12 8.06 7.49
C ASP A 129 -11.38 9.04 8.42
N PHE A 130 -11.46 10.35 8.15
CA PHE A 130 -10.91 11.36 9.05
C PHE A 130 -11.61 11.34 10.40
N GLU A 131 -12.94 11.26 10.43
CA GLU A 131 -13.72 11.15 11.67
C GLU A 131 -13.37 9.89 12.45
N ALA A 132 -13.22 8.75 11.76
CA ALA A 132 -12.78 7.50 12.37
C ALA A 132 -11.39 7.64 13.00
N PHE A 133 -10.48 8.40 12.37
CA PHE A 133 -9.13 8.61 12.87
C PHE A 133 -9.11 9.42 14.18
N VAL A 134 -9.96 10.42 14.31
CA VAL A 134 -10.00 11.32 15.49
C VAL A 134 -10.91 10.82 16.60
N THR A 135 -11.84 9.93 16.29
CA THR A 135 -12.80 9.38 17.27
C THR A 135 -12.20 8.19 18.03
N PRO A 136 -12.37 8.12 19.36
CA PRO A 136 -11.96 6.93 20.13
C PRO A 136 -12.67 5.66 19.63
N GLY A 137 -11.90 4.64 19.24
CA GLY A 137 -12.44 3.38 18.69
C GLY A 137 -12.83 3.43 17.21
N GLY A 138 -12.80 4.61 16.59
CA GLY A 138 -13.22 4.77 15.19
C GLY A 138 -12.35 4.02 14.20
N LEU A 139 -11.03 3.99 14.40
CA LEU A 139 -10.14 3.19 13.53
C LEU A 139 -10.41 1.69 13.62
N GLU A 140 -10.78 1.18 14.78
CA GLU A 140 -11.18 -0.21 14.95
C GLU A 140 -12.46 -0.52 14.17
N GLU A 141 -13.45 0.39 14.19
CA GLU A 141 -14.68 0.26 13.39
C GLU A 141 -14.39 0.35 11.88
N LEU A 142 -13.56 1.28 11.46
CA LEU A 142 -13.12 1.41 10.06
C LEU A 142 -12.47 0.10 9.58
N VAL A 143 -11.54 -0.45 10.36
CA VAL A 143 -10.89 -1.72 10.03
C VAL A 143 -11.88 -2.87 9.98
N ARG A 144 -12.83 -2.93 10.91
CA ARG A 144 -13.87 -3.97 10.95
C ARG A 144 -14.75 -3.92 9.71
N GLY A 145 -15.10 -2.73 9.23
CA GLY A 145 -15.84 -2.53 7.99
C GLY A 145 -15.07 -2.99 6.75
N GLY A 146 -13.79 -2.66 6.67
CA GLY A 146 -12.94 -3.01 5.53
C GLY A 146 -12.46 -4.48 5.52
N PHE A 147 -12.42 -5.13 6.69
CA PHE A 147 -11.92 -6.51 6.84
C PHE A 147 -12.89 -7.38 7.66
N PRO A 148 -14.06 -7.76 7.08
CA PRO A 148 -15.11 -8.45 7.84
C PRO A 148 -14.71 -9.81 8.42
N SER A 149 -13.66 -10.44 7.88
CA SER A 149 -13.14 -11.73 8.35
C SER A 149 -12.01 -11.60 9.40
N ALA A 150 -11.61 -10.37 9.75
CA ALA A 150 -10.56 -10.15 10.73
C ALA A 150 -11.06 -10.43 12.15
N ASP A 151 -10.23 -11.07 12.96
CA ASP A 151 -10.48 -11.21 14.40
C ASP A 151 -10.14 -9.93 15.17
N GLU A 152 -10.57 -9.84 16.42
CA GLU A 152 -10.38 -8.66 17.26
C GLU A 152 -8.90 -8.29 17.51
N GLU A 153 -7.98 -9.26 17.48
CA GLU A 153 -6.55 -9.01 17.58
C GLU A 153 -6.03 -8.34 16.31
N GLN A 154 -6.47 -8.85 15.15
CA GLN A 154 -6.13 -8.29 13.83
C GLN A 154 -6.68 -6.88 13.66
N ILE A 155 -7.93 -6.63 14.06
CA ILE A 155 -8.56 -5.31 14.03
C ILE A 155 -7.74 -4.32 14.85
N ARG A 156 -7.46 -4.62 16.12
CA ARG A 156 -6.67 -3.74 16.99
C ARG A 156 -5.23 -3.54 16.49
N ALA A 157 -4.62 -4.56 15.92
CA ALA A 157 -3.27 -4.46 15.37
C ALA A 157 -3.24 -3.52 14.16
N THR A 158 -4.22 -3.66 13.24
CA THR A 158 -4.33 -2.82 12.04
C THR A 158 -4.67 -1.37 12.40
N ALA A 159 -5.61 -1.14 13.30
CA ALA A 159 -5.95 0.20 13.79
C ALA A 159 -4.74 0.91 14.40
N ARG A 160 -3.90 0.18 15.15
CA ARG A 160 -2.62 0.72 15.67
C ARG A 160 -1.65 1.09 14.57
N VAL A 161 -1.58 0.31 13.50
CA VAL A 161 -0.73 0.64 12.34
C VAL A 161 -1.16 1.98 11.73
N PHE A 162 -2.44 2.20 11.52
CA PHE A 162 -2.94 3.49 11.04
C PHE A 162 -2.61 4.63 12.00
N ARG A 163 -2.92 4.45 13.29
CA ARG A 163 -2.73 5.47 14.33
C ARG A 163 -1.28 5.90 14.51
N TYR A 164 -0.33 4.96 14.45
CA TYR A 164 1.10 5.27 14.61
C TYR A 164 1.79 5.54 13.26
N GLY A 165 1.18 5.11 12.15
CA GLY A 165 1.73 5.30 10.82
C GLY A 165 1.57 6.71 10.28
N SER A 166 0.54 7.46 10.73
CA SER A 166 0.26 8.81 10.20
C SER A 166 -0.42 9.70 11.24
N SER A 167 -0.44 11.01 11.01
CA SER A 167 -1.36 11.92 11.66
C SER A 167 -2.71 11.92 10.93
N PRO A 168 -3.81 12.39 11.57
CA PRO A 168 -5.10 12.55 10.87
C PRO A 168 -4.98 13.35 9.57
N GLN A 169 -4.22 14.45 9.61
CA GLN A 169 -4.01 15.32 8.44
C GLN A 169 -3.19 14.63 7.34
N THR A 170 -2.20 13.83 7.72
CA THR A 170 -1.41 13.05 6.75
C THR A 170 -2.28 11.96 6.12
N PHE A 171 -3.12 11.30 6.91
CA PHE A 171 -4.05 10.28 6.44
C PHE A 171 -5.02 10.86 5.40
N GLU A 172 -5.69 11.97 5.75
CA GLU A 172 -6.58 12.70 4.85
C GLU A 172 -5.86 13.18 3.55
N ALA A 173 -4.63 13.68 3.67
CA ALA A 173 -3.85 14.13 2.51
C ALA A 173 -3.52 12.97 1.57
N LEU A 174 -3.22 11.78 2.11
CA LEU A 174 -2.99 10.58 1.32
C LEU A 174 -4.26 10.09 0.63
N ASP A 175 -5.41 10.12 1.31
CA ASP A 175 -6.68 9.74 0.70
C ASP A 175 -7.05 10.70 -0.45
N ARG A 176 -6.90 12.00 -0.23
CA ARG A 176 -7.09 12.99 -1.31
C ARG A 176 -6.16 12.76 -2.49
N MET A 177 -4.90 12.40 -2.25
CA MET A 177 -3.95 12.04 -3.32
C MET A 177 -4.41 10.77 -4.05
N ASN A 178 -4.92 9.77 -3.32
CA ASN A 178 -5.40 8.53 -3.91
C ASN A 178 -6.56 8.76 -4.89
N LEU A 179 -7.39 9.79 -4.68
CA LEU A 179 -8.45 10.17 -5.63
C LEU A 179 -7.89 10.59 -7.00
N ALA A 180 -6.67 11.12 -7.05
CA ALA A 180 -6.03 11.55 -8.28
C ALA A 180 -5.37 10.40 -9.06
N ILE A 181 -5.30 9.20 -8.46
CA ILE A 181 -4.68 8.05 -9.12
C ILE A 181 -5.48 7.66 -10.36
N ASP A 182 -4.78 7.63 -11.49
CA ASP A 182 -5.24 7.07 -12.75
C ASP A 182 -4.03 6.51 -13.50
N VAL A 183 -3.87 5.19 -13.47
CA VAL A 183 -2.75 4.49 -14.11
C VAL A 183 -3.19 3.72 -15.36
N ARG A 184 -4.39 3.98 -15.87
CA ARG A 184 -4.95 3.25 -17.02
C ARG A 184 -4.07 3.36 -18.26
N ASP A 185 -3.52 4.55 -18.52
CA ASP A 185 -2.64 4.79 -19.65
C ASP A 185 -1.23 4.18 -19.46
N VAL A 186 -0.88 3.84 -18.21
CA VAL A 186 0.40 3.20 -17.88
C VAL A 186 0.32 1.68 -17.99
N LEU A 187 -0.85 1.08 -17.71
CA LEU A 187 -1.02 -0.37 -17.71
C LEU A 187 -0.56 -1.07 -19.00
N PRO A 188 -0.86 -0.55 -20.21
CA PRO A 188 -0.47 -1.21 -21.46
C PRO A 188 1.04 -1.29 -21.72
N VAL A 189 1.84 -0.44 -21.05
CA VAL A 189 3.29 -0.41 -21.24
C VAL A 189 4.04 -1.23 -20.19
N VAL A 190 3.34 -1.72 -19.18
CA VAL A 190 3.93 -2.64 -18.19
C VAL A 190 4.22 -3.97 -18.87
N SER A 191 5.49 -4.33 -18.96
CA SER A 191 5.99 -5.55 -19.61
C SER A 191 6.66 -6.47 -18.57
N GLY A 192 6.58 -7.78 -18.80
CA GLY A 192 7.21 -8.78 -17.93
C GLY A 192 6.24 -9.86 -17.43
N PRO A 193 6.72 -10.87 -16.70
CA PRO A 193 5.87 -11.91 -16.16
C PRO A 193 4.97 -11.32 -15.04
N HIS A 194 3.66 -11.37 -15.26
CA HIS A 194 2.66 -10.87 -14.31
C HIS A 194 1.87 -12.02 -13.72
N ALA A 195 1.77 -12.07 -12.40
CA ALA A 195 0.77 -12.87 -11.70
C ALA A 195 -0.37 -11.94 -11.27
N GLY A 196 -1.45 -11.92 -12.05
CA GLY A 196 -2.71 -11.27 -11.68
C GLY A 196 -3.54 -12.22 -10.83
N GLY A 197 -3.80 -11.88 -9.57
CA GLY A 197 -4.83 -12.54 -8.78
C GLY A 197 -6.17 -11.86 -9.05
N GLU A 198 -7.14 -12.55 -9.65
CA GLU A 198 -8.52 -12.06 -9.69
C GLU A 198 -9.04 -11.97 -8.25
N SER A 199 -9.48 -10.78 -7.87
CA SER A 199 -10.33 -10.63 -6.69
C SER A 199 -11.67 -11.28 -7.00
N ALA A 200 -12.00 -12.38 -6.34
CA ALA A 200 -13.35 -12.93 -6.36
C ALA A 200 -14.30 -11.84 -5.83
N ARG A 201 -15.34 -11.57 -6.64
CA ARG A 201 -16.45 -10.64 -6.35
C ARG A 201 -17.26 -11.10 -5.15
#